data_baf3c3236224e1caddd3c06b2a0265f3
#
_entry.id   baf3c3236224e1caddd3c06b2a0265f3
#
_cell.length_a   1.000
_cell.length_b   1.000
_cell.length_c   1.000
_cell.angle_alpha   90.00
_cell.angle_beta   90.00
_cell.angle_gamma   90.00
#
_symmetry.space_group_name_H-M   'P 1'
#
loop_
_entity.id
_entity.type
_entity.pdbx_description
1 polymer ?
#
loop_
_entity_poly.entity_id
_entity_poly.type
_entity_poly.pdbx_seq_one_letter_code
_entity_poly.pdbx_strand_id
1 'polypeptide(L)' 'MSTAETGHVTGTKDKDYNIIWFVEKCLDNALRLEDYIQDADRDGDSELADFFRRAQGESRKGAEQGKKLLAHRLSS' A
#
# COMPACT_ATOMS: atom_id res chain seq x y z
N MET A 1 2.07 -15.52 10.49
CA MET A 1 2.49 -16.11 9.23
C MET A 1 2.77 -15.03 8.21
N SER A 2 3.93 -15.04 7.64
CA SER A 2 4.29 -14.00 6.69
C SER A 2 3.94 -14.42 5.28
N THR A 3 3.84 -13.42 4.39
CA THR A 3 3.56 -13.68 2.98
C THR A 3 4.68 -14.42 2.29
N ALA A 4 5.89 -14.35 2.83
CA ALA A 4 7.00 -15.10 2.26
C ALA A 4 6.72 -16.60 2.25
N GLU A 5 5.88 -17.03 3.17
CA GLU A 5 5.55 -18.44 3.26
C GLU A 5 4.61 -18.91 2.16
N THR A 6 3.87 -18.00 1.56
CA THR A 6 3.06 -18.35 0.41
C THR A 6 3.96 -18.85 -0.72
N GLY A 7 5.07 -18.13 -0.98
CA GLY A 7 6.04 -18.58 -1.96
C GLY A 7 6.68 -19.90 -1.57
N HIS A 8 6.90 -20.13 -0.29
CA HIS A 8 7.44 -21.39 0.19
C HIS A 8 6.48 -22.54 -0.03
N VAL A 9 5.22 -22.31 0.26
CA VAL A 9 4.21 -23.35 0.11
C VAL A 9 4.13 -23.85 -1.33
N THR A 10 4.24 -22.93 -2.27
CA THR A 10 4.21 -23.27 -3.70
C THR A 10 5.55 -23.74 -4.23
N GLY A 11 6.61 -23.58 -3.42
CA GLY A 11 7.95 -23.90 -3.86
C GLY A 11 8.54 -22.93 -4.84
N THR A 12 7.89 -21.76 -5.03
CA THR A 12 8.31 -20.77 -6.01
C THR A 12 8.25 -19.38 -5.39
N LYS A 13 9.31 -18.60 -5.63
CA LYS A 13 9.30 -17.18 -5.28
C LYS A 13 8.84 -16.41 -6.49
N ASP A 14 7.77 -15.68 -6.33
CA ASP A 14 7.16 -14.93 -7.42
C ASP A 14 7.30 -13.45 -7.13
N LYS A 15 8.23 -12.79 -7.83
CA LYS A 15 8.49 -11.37 -7.63
C LYS A 15 7.29 -10.52 -8.07
N ASP A 16 6.61 -10.93 -9.11
CA ASP A 16 5.45 -10.19 -9.57
C ASP A 16 4.31 -10.31 -8.58
N TYR A 17 4.17 -11.47 -7.95
CA TYR A 17 3.19 -11.63 -6.88
C TYR A 17 3.51 -10.69 -5.71
N ASN A 18 4.80 -10.53 -5.40
CA ASN A 18 5.20 -9.62 -4.33
C ASN A 18 4.80 -8.18 -4.65
N ILE A 19 4.90 -7.76 -5.91
CA ILE A 19 4.46 -6.43 -6.33
C ILE A 19 2.94 -6.29 -6.14
N ILE A 20 2.19 -7.30 -6.53
CA ILE A 20 0.72 -7.29 -6.37
C ILE A 20 0.37 -7.12 -4.90
N TRP A 21 1.02 -7.89 -4.04
CA TRP A 21 0.77 -7.82 -2.61
C TRP A 21 1.10 -6.44 -2.06
N PHE A 22 2.23 -5.88 -2.49
CA PHE A 22 2.65 -4.55 -2.05
C PHE A 22 1.63 -3.49 -2.46
N VAL A 23 1.17 -3.53 -3.71
CA VAL A 23 0.17 -2.57 -4.21
C VAL A 23 -1.11 -2.68 -3.38
N GLU A 24 -1.55 -3.90 -3.11
CA GLU A 24 -2.76 -4.12 -2.33
C GLU A 24 -2.63 -3.50 -0.93
N LYS A 25 -1.47 -3.70 -0.29
CA LYS A 25 -1.25 -3.14 1.04
C LYS A 25 -1.20 -1.63 1.02
N CYS A 26 -0.60 -1.05 -0.01
CA CYS A 26 -0.56 0.42 -0.14
C CYS A 26 -1.97 0.99 -0.29
N LEU A 27 -2.81 0.37 -1.11
CA LEU A 27 -4.17 0.84 -1.32
C LEU A 27 -5.00 0.67 -0.05
N ASP A 28 -4.88 -0.46 0.62
CA ASP A 28 -5.58 -0.69 1.87
C ASP A 28 -5.16 0.33 2.93
N ASN A 29 -3.86 0.59 3.02
CA ASN A 29 -3.35 1.56 3.98
C ASN A 29 -3.89 2.97 3.70
N ALA A 30 -3.97 3.34 2.41
CA ALA A 30 -4.52 4.64 2.04
C ALA A 30 -5.99 4.78 2.47
N LEU A 31 -6.76 3.70 2.35
CA LEU A 31 -8.15 3.70 2.79
C LEU A 31 -8.27 3.86 4.31
N ARG A 32 -7.43 3.15 5.06
CA ARG A 32 -7.43 3.27 6.52
C ARG A 32 -7.03 4.67 6.96
N LEU A 33 -6.05 5.26 6.27
CA LEU A 33 -5.59 6.59 6.60
C LEU A 33 -6.67 7.64 6.38
N GLU A 34 -7.59 7.41 5.43
CA GLU A 34 -8.70 8.32 5.24
C GLU A 34 -9.54 8.44 6.52
N ASP A 35 -9.82 7.33 7.17
CA ASP A 35 -10.57 7.33 8.42
C ASP A 35 -9.79 8.04 9.53
N TYR A 36 -8.48 7.81 9.59
CA TYR A 36 -7.63 8.44 10.60
C TYR A 36 -7.61 9.96 10.42
N ILE A 37 -7.54 10.42 9.16
CA ILE A 37 -7.57 11.83 8.84
C ILE A 37 -8.88 12.45 9.32
N GLN A 38 -10.01 11.79 9.03
CA GLN A 38 -11.32 12.29 9.45
C GLN A 38 -11.42 12.38 10.97
N ASP A 39 -10.92 11.37 11.67
CA ASP A 39 -10.94 11.39 13.13
C ASP A 39 -10.10 12.54 13.69
N ALA A 40 -8.92 12.76 13.13
CA ALA A 40 -8.06 13.85 13.58
C ALA A 40 -8.68 15.22 13.29
N ASP A 41 -9.27 15.37 12.10
CA ASP A 41 -9.95 16.63 11.73
C ASP A 41 -11.13 16.88 12.65
N ARG A 42 -11.90 15.85 12.97
CA ARG A 42 -13.07 15.99 13.86
C ARG A 42 -12.62 16.47 15.24
N ASP A 43 -11.49 16.00 15.71
CA ASP A 43 -10.95 16.38 17.01
C ASP A 43 -10.20 17.71 16.99
N GLY A 44 -10.06 18.31 15.83
CA GLY A 44 -9.35 19.58 15.70
C GLY A 44 -7.84 19.44 15.78
N ASP A 45 -7.32 18.23 15.58
CA ASP A 45 -5.89 17.96 15.64
C ASP A 45 -5.29 18.06 14.24
N SER A 46 -5.00 19.30 13.83
CA SER A 46 -4.52 19.56 12.47
C SER A 46 -3.13 18.99 12.22
N GLU A 47 -2.29 18.98 13.24
CA GLU A 47 -0.94 18.42 13.08
C GLU A 47 -1.00 16.94 12.75
N LEU A 48 -1.84 16.22 13.47
CA LEU A 48 -1.99 14.78 13.24
C LEU A 48 -2.67 14.51 11.91
N ALA A 49 -3.70 15.29 11.57
CA ALA A 49 -4.36 15.13 10.28
C ALA A 49 -3.39 15.33 9.11
N ASP A 50 -2.53 16.35 9.21
CA ASP A 50 -1.55 16.62 8.16
C ASP A 50 -0.52 15.49 8.05
N PHE A 51 -0.11 14.94 9.17
CA PHE A 51 0.79 13.79 9.16
C PHE A 51 0.16 12.62 8.40
N PHE A 52 -1.09 12.30 8.72
CA PHE A 52 -1.77 11.21 8.06
C PHE A 52 -2.01 11.48 6.57
N ARG A 53 -2.25 12.75 6.20
CA ARG A 53 -2.40 13.11 4.79
C ARG A 53 -1.12 12.86 4.00
N ARG A 54 0.02 13.20 4.58
CA ARG A 54 1.31 12.92 3.93
C ARG A 54 1.53 11.42 3.79
N ALA A 55 1.24 10.66 4.84
CA ALA A 55 1.37 9.21 4.79
C ALA A 55 0.47 8.60 3.73
N GLN A 56 -0.76 9.11 3.62
CA GLN A 56 -1.70 8.65 2.60
C GLN A 56 -1.17 8.91 1.20
N GLY A 57 -0.61 10.10 0.98
CA GLY A 57 -0.01 10.43 -0.31
C GLY A 57 1.11 9.50 -0.68
N GLU A 58 1.95 9.13 0.29
CA GLU A 58 3.04 8.18 0.04
C GLU A 58 2.51 6.80 -0.30
N SER A 59 1.47 6.36 0.39
CA SER A 59 0.87 5.06 0.11
C SER A 59 0.27 5.02 -1.30
N ARG A 60 -0.43 6.09 -1.70
CA ARG A 60 -0.99 6.18 -3.05
C ARG A 60 0.10 6.19 -4.12
N LYS A 61 1.17 6.92 -3.87
CA LYS A 61 2.31 6.97 -4.79
C LYS A 61 2.94 5.58 -4.94
N GLY A 62 3.13 4.89 -3.83
CA GLY A 62 3.66 3.53 -3.87
C GLY A 62 2.79 2.60 -4.70
N ALA A 63 1.47 2.70 -4.53
CA ALA A 63 0.54 1.88 -5.31
C ALA A 63 0.63 2.19 -6.80
N GLU A 64 0.68 3.48 -7.16
CA GLU A 64 0.76 3.87 -8.57
C GLU A 64 2.05 3.38 -9.21
N GLN A 65 3.17 3.54 -8.53
CA GLN A 65 4.45 3.09 -9.04
C GLN A 65 4.49 1.57 -9.16
N GLY A 66 3.93 0.88 -8.17
CA GLY A 66 3.86 -0.58 -8.19
C GLY A 66 3.03 -1.09 -9.34
N LYS A 67 1.87 -0.46 -9.60
CA LYS A 67 1.01 -0.86 -10.71
C LYS A 67 1.70 -0.68 -12.05
N LYS A 68 2.41 0.44 -12.23
CA LYS A 68 3.13 0.69 -13.48
C LYS A 68 4.22 -0.34 -13.70
N LEU A 69 4.98 -0.61 -12.64
CA LEU A 69 6.04 -1.59 -12.74
C LEU A 69 5.49 -2.98 -13.05
N LEU A 70 4.42 -3.36 -12.38
CA LEU A 70 3.78 -4.67 -12.61
C LEU A 70 3.30 -4.78 -14.05
N ALA A 71 2.61 -3.76 -14.55
CA ALA A 71 2.11 -3.76 -15.92
C ALA A 71 3.24 -3.97 -16.93
N HIS A 72 4.36 -3.27 -16.71
CA HIS A 72 5.52 -3.40 -17.57
C HIS A 72 6.08 -4.82 -17.55
N ARG A 73 6.22 -5.39 -16.36
CA ARG A 73 6.80 -6.72 -16.21
C ARG A 73 5.91 -7.82 -16.80
N LEU A 74 4.61 -7.66 -16.67
CA LEU A 74 3.68 -8.69 -17.16
C LEU A 74 3.49 -8.63 -18.68
N SER A 75 3.80 -7.49 -19.29
CA SER A 75 3.63 -7.34 -20.74
C SER A 75 4.89 -7.65 -21.55
N SER A 76 5.99 -7.94 -20.88
CA SER A 76 7.25 -8.22 -21.59
C SER A 76 7.54 -9.71 -21.76
#